data_350349eab024ee0ac311fc0253c0d033
#
_entry.id   350349eab024ee0ac311fc0253c0d033
#
_cell.length_a   1.000
_cell.length_b   1.000
_cell.length_c   1.000
_cell.angle_alpha   90.00
_cell.angle_beta   90.00
_cell.angle_gamma   90.00
#
_symmetry.space_group_name_H-M   'P 1'
#
loop_
_entity.id
_entity.type
_entity.pdbx_description
1 polymer ?
#
loop_
_entity_poly.entity_id
_entity_poly.type
_entity_poly.pdbx_seq_one_letter_code
_entity_poly.pdbx_strand_id
1 'polypeptide(L)'
;MYNFALAMTTMTTNTTNSAIDHNALRARYNPDGSALRRDQLELLRMLQVVAEICQKHNIRWWLSSGTLLGAARHSGFIPWDDDMDIVLLRKDYKRLAKILHSMESSEFVFHSMRSDVEYVNSFGKFRKREGAIQSSSRRYNYYRWRGIGLDIFAIERTNFFAAKAASTIYNNLQHLTSYIRVGWIRKPLIRLIELLCLGIINPLLRLVGLINPRGEYHYTLGTGWAKHTFYLKNTFPLTTTLYEGVEMPVPKDMDAYLTGVYGDWRQVPSDDYIRRCIHCKEYIEEIYGPQSETK
;
A
#
# COMPACT_ATOMS: atom_id res chain seq x y z
N MET A 1 -2.60 -9.76 -7.45
CA MET A 1 -1.54 -8.90 -6.88
C MET A 1 -0.26 -9.15 -7.68
N TYR A 2 0.05 -8.28 -8.62
CA TYR A 2 1.21 -8.43 -9.49
C TYR A 2 2.48 -7.90 -8.82
N ASN A 3 3.58 -8.63 -9.03
CA ASN A 3 4.91 -8.35 -8.47
C ASN A 3 5.48 -7.04 -9.05
N PHE A 4 5.30 -5.93 -8.38
CA PHE A 4 5.91 -4.64 -8.71
C PHE A 4 7.45 -4.74 -8.83
N ALA A 5 8.08 -5.60 -8.04
CA ALA A 5 9.54 -5.74 -7.99
C ALA A 5 10.17 -6.68 -9.04
N LEU A 6 9.41 -7.54 -9.71
CA LEU A 6 10.00 -8.54 -10.62
C LEU A 6 10.20 -8.02 -12.04
N ALA A 7 9.48 -6.95 -12.43
CA ALA A 7 9.51 -6.44 -13.79
C ALA A 7 10.64 -5.42 -14.06
N MET A 8 11.30 -4.90 -13.03
CA MET A 8 12.40 -3.94 -13.22
C MET A 8 13.76 -4.57 -13.55
N THR A 9 13.91 -5.90 -13.46
CA THR A 9 15.22 -6.57 -13.64
C THR A 9 15.58 -6.85 -15.11
N THR A 10 14.72 -6.54 -16.08
CA THR A 10 14.96 -6.81 -17.51
C THR A 10 14.75 -5.60 -18.41
N MET A 11 15.19 -4.40 -18.00
CA MET A 11 15.22 -3.27 -18.90
C MET A 11 16.62 -3.07 -19.49
N THR A 12 16.78 -3.44 -20.75
CA THR A 12 17.90 -3.04 -21.59
C THR A 12 17.94 -1.53 -21.73
N THR A 13 19.06 -0.96 -21.33
CA THR A 13 19.43 0.43 -21.43
C THR A 13 19.48 0.92 -22.87
N ASN A 14 18.58 1.81 -23.23
CA ASN A 14 18.81 2.83 -24.24
C ASN A 14 17.81 3.96 -24.00
N THR A 15 18.15 4.90 -23.13
CA THR A 15 17.51 6.24 -23.14
C THR A 15 18.45 7.26 -22.53
N THR A 16 18.80 8.23 -23.32
CA THR A 16 19.37 9.52 -22.92
C THR A 16 18.65 10.07 -21.70
N ASN A 17 19.41 10.55 -20.73
CA ASN A 17 18.97 11.20 -19.50
C ASN A 17 18.26 12.54 -19.83
N SER A 18 17.08 12.48 -20.44
CA SER A 18 16.22 13.65 -20.59
C SER A 18 15.54 13.89 -19.24
N ALA A 19 15.56 15.14 -18.77
CA ALA A 19 14.83 15.53 -17.57
C ALA A 19 13.35 15.08 -17.70
N ILE A 20 12.80 14.50 -16.61
CA ILE A 20 11.40 14.05 -16.59
C ILE A 20 10.50 15.27 -16.79
N ASP A 21 9.70 15.28 -17.85
CA ASP A 21 8.68 16.31 -18.05
C ASP A 21 7.43 15.98 -17.22
N HIS A 22 7.42 16.46 -15.99
CA HIS A 22 6.32 16.25 -15.04
C HIS A 22 5.00 16.85 -15.54
N ASN A 23 5.04 17.97 -16.28
CA ASN A 23 3.84 18.61 -16.79
C ASN A 23 3.21 17.78 -17.92
N ALA A 24 4.02 17.24 -18.82
CA ALA A 24 3.53 16.33 -19.85
C ALA A 24 2.94 15.05 -19.28
N LEU A 25 3.60 14.45 -18.26
CA LEU A 25 3.08 13.27 -17.58
C LEU A 25 1.75 13.58 -16.88
N ARG A 26 1.65 14.70 -16.20
CA ARG A 26 0.42 15.11 -15.52
C ARG A 26 -0.71 15.39 -16.50
N ALA A 27 -0.42 16.13 -17.57
CA ALA A 27 -1.42 16.40 -18.63
C ALA A 27 -1.95 15.12 -19.29
N ARG A 28 -1.13 14.06 -19.36
CA ARG A 28 -1.50 12.79 -19.97
C ARG A 28 -2.31 11.88 -19.04
N TYR A 29 -1.89 11.73 -17.76
CA TYR A 29 -2.40 10.67 -16.88
C TYR A 29 -3.41 11.17 -15.86
N ASN A 30 -3.26 12.37 -15.34
CA ASN A 30 -4.14 12.95 -14.33
C ASN A 30 -4.39 14.44 -14.50
N PRO A 31 -4.86 14.89 -15.69
CA PRO A 31 -5.19 16.28 -15.89
C PRO A 31 -6.24 16.77 -14.89
N ASP A 32 -6.25 18.08 -14.64
CA ASP A 32 -7.22 18.68 -13.72
C ASP A 32 -8.65 18.34 -14.19
N GLY A 33 -9.50 17.89 -13.24
CA GLY A 33 -10.87 17.47 -13.50
C GLY A 33 -11.04 16.00 -13.90
N SER A 34 -9.95 15.23 -14.16
CA SER A 34 -10.03 13.80 -14.38
C SER A 34 -10.53 13.05 -13.15
N ALA A 35 -11.11 11.85 -13.34
CA ALA A 35 -11.56 11.00 -12.24
C ALA A 35 -10.40 10.63 -11.31
N LEU A 36 -9.26 10.21 -11.90
CA LEU A 36 -8.05 9.89 -11.14
C LEU A 36 -7.58 11.09 -10.30
N ARG A 37 -7.54 12.31 -10.89
CA ARG A 37 -7.07 13.48 -10.12
C ARG A 37 -8.00 13.84 -8.96
N ARG A 38 -9.31 13.74 -9.14
CA ARG A 38 -10.28 13.94 -8.06
C ARG A 38 -10.06 12.97 -6.90
N ASP A 39 -9.83 11.69 -7.21
CA ASP A 39 -9.59 10.67 -6.20
C ASP A 39 -8.22 10.82 -5.53
N GLN A 40 -7.17 11.23 -6.25
CA GLN A 40 -5.89 11.60 -5.66
C GLN A 40 -6.03 12.75 -4.65
N LEU A 41 -6.76 13.80 -4.99
CA LEU A 41 -6.99 14.92 -4.05
C LEU A 41 -7.81 14.49 -2.83
N GLU A 42 -8.76 13.59 -3.00
CA GLU A 42 -9.51 13.02 -1.88
C GLU A 42 -8.62 12.13 -1.00
N LEU A 43 -7.72 11.31 -1.58
CA LEU A 43 -6.73 10.56 -0.81
C LEU A 43 -5.80 11.49 -0.01
N LEU A 44 -5.39 12.61 -0.59
CA LEU A 44 -4.60 13.62 0.13
C LEU A 44 -5.36 14.19 1.33
N ARG A 45 -6.65 14.52 1.17
CA ARG A 45 -7.51 14.96 2.27
C ARG A 45 -7.61 13.90 3.36
N MET A 46 -7.78 12.65 2.98
CA MET A 46 -7.81 11.52 3.91
C MET A 46 -6.49 11.36 4.67
N LEU A 47 -5.37 11.52 3.97
CA LEU A 47 -4.05 11.51 4.62
C LEU A 47 -3.90 12.64 5.64
N GLN A 48 -4.36 13.85 5.33
CA GLN A 48 -4.34 14.99 6.26
C GLN A 48 -5.12 14.67 7.54
N VAL A 49 -6.32 14.06 7.43
CA VAL A 49 -7.09 13.62 8.61
C VAL A 49 -6.30 12.62 9.46
N VAL A 50 -5.65 11.65 8.83
CA VAL A 50 -4.82 10.66 9.55
C VAL A 50 -3.57 11.34 10.16
N ALA A 51 -2.95 12.29 9.47
CA ALA A 51 -1.81 13.06 9.96
C ALA A 51 -2.15 13.86 11.21
N GLU A 52 -3.30 14.56 11.23
CA GLU A 52 -3.79 15.30 12.41
C GLU A 52 -4.02 14.36 13.61
N ILE A 53 -4.61 13.19 13.38
CA ILE A 53 -4.78 12.16 14.42
C ILE A 53 -3.42 11.71 14.96
N CYS A 54 -2.48 11.44 14.08
CA CYS A 54 -1.12 11.02 14.45
C CYS A 54 -0.39 12.11 15.25
N GLN A 55 -0.50 13.37 14.84
CA GLN A 55 0.07 14.51 15.54
C GLN A 55 -0.53 14.65 16.95
N LYS A 56 -1.86 14.66 17.06
CA LYS A 56 -2.58 14.76 18.35
C LYS A 56 -2.17 13.67 19.34
N HIS A 57 -1.87 12.47 18.87
CA HIS A 57 -1.56 11.31 19.69
C HIS A 57 -0.06 10.95 19.74
N ASN A 58 0.81 11.80 19.19
CA ASN A 58 2.26 11.58 19.11
C ASN A 58 2.58 10.19 18.55
N ILE A 59 2.04 9.89 17.36
CA ILE A 59 2.23 8.64 16.60
C ILE A 59 3.15 8.92 15.43
N ARG A 60 4.25 8.18 15.32
CA ARG A 60 5.20 8.33 14.22
C ARG A 60 4.76 7.49 13.03
N TRP A 61 4.76 8.14 11.87
CA TRP A 61 4.45 7.55 10.58
C TRP A 61 5.25 8.26 9.49
N TRP A 62 5.32 7.69 8.30
CA TRP A 62 5.96 8.32 7.14
C TRP A 62 5.37 7.81 5.84
N LEU A 63 5.56 8.57 4.74
CA LEU A 63 5.21 8.15 3.39
C LEU A 63 6.04 6.94 2.98
N SER A 64 5.44 6.01 2.25
CA SER A 64 6.10 4.77 1.80
C SER A 64 5.67 4.38 0.38
N SER A 65 6.28 3.33 -0.15
CA SER A 65 5.91 2.72 -1.44
C SER A 65 5.78 3.75 -2.57
N GLY A 66 4.71 3.66 -3.37
CA GLY A 66 4.39 4.59 -4.47
C GLY A 66 4.28 6.03 -4.02
N THR A 67 3.70 6.27 -2.84
CA THR A 67 3.53 7.62 -2.30
C THR A 67 4.88 8.29 -1.98
N LEU A 68 5.84 7.57 -1.38
CA LEU A 68 7.18 8.09 -1.16
C LEU A 68 7.94 8.31 -2.48
N LEU A 69 7.78 7.39 -3.43
CA LEU A 69 8.35 7.55 -4.77
C LEU A 69 7.78 8.78 -5.48
N GLY A 70 6.48 9.02 -5.35
CA GLY A 70 5.81 10.22 -5.83
C GLY A 70 6.37 11.49 -5.19
N ALA A 71 6.53 11.51 -3.87
CA ALA A 71 7.15 12.62 -3.14
C ALA A 71 8.56 12.94 -3.67
N ALA A 72 9.39 11.90 -3.85
CA ALA A 72 10.79 12.05 -4.27
C ALA A 72 10.96 12.44 -5.74
N ARG A 73 10.08 11.96 -6.63
CA ARG A 73 10.21 12.11 -8.08
C ARG A 73 9.30 13.17 -8.68
N HIS A 74 8.11 13.39 -8.10
CA HIS A 74 7.07 14.24 -8.66
C HIS A 74 6.61 15.35 -7.70
N SER A 75 7.15 15.42 -6.48
CA SER A 75 6.71 16.33 -5.40
C SER A 75 5.22 16.21 -5.08
N GLY A 76 4.65 15.03 -5.33
CA GLY A 76 3.23 14.73 -5.18
C GLY A 76 2.92 13.33 -5.65
N PHE A 77 1.71 13.10 -6.12
CA PHE A 77 1.34 11.80 -6.69
C PHE A 77 2.19 11.45 -7.92
N ILE A 78 2.51 10.17 -8.06
CA ILE A 78 2.88 9.65 -9.38
C ILE A 78 1.65 9.84 -10.27
N PRO A 79 1.78 10.46 -11.48
CA PRO A 79 0.61 10.90 -12.25
C PRO A 79 -0.43 9.81 -12.56
N TRP A 80 -0.02 8.56 -12.65
CA TRP A 80 -0.90 7.41 -12.94
C TRP A 80 -1.25 6.56 -11.71
N ASP A 81 -0.84 6.97 -10.50
CA ASP A 81 -1.04 6.19 -9.28
C ASP A 81 -2.42 6.45 -8.67
N ASP A 82 -3.12 5.38 -8.33
CA ASP A 82 -4.48 5.41 -7.82
C ASP A 82 -4.60 4.96 -6.36
N ASP A 83 -3.46 4.86 -5.66
CA ASP A 83 -3.41 4.53 -4.25
C ASP A 83 -2.48 5.46 -3.45
N MET A 84 -2.50 5.32 -2.15
CA MET A 84 -1.65 6.07 -1.23
C MET A 84 -1.27 5.20 -0.05
N ASP A 85 0.02 5.21 0.32
CA ASP A 85 0.60 4.33 1.30
C ASP A 85 1.32 5.09 2.41
N ILE A 86 1.03 4.76 3.65
CA ILE A 86 1.84 5.15 4.80
C ILE A 86 2.32 3.94 5.59
N VAL A 87 3.45 4.12 6.25
CA VAL A 87 4.08 3.09 7.07
C VAL A 87 4.32 3.58 8.48
N LEU A 88 4.15 2.70 9.44
CA LEU A 88 4.45 2.91 10.86
C LEU A 88 5.28 1.76 11.42
N LEU A 89 5.98 1.98 12.52
CA LEU A 89 6.43 0.87 13.35
C LEU A 89 5.20 0.15 13.94
N ARG A 90 5.26 -1.18 14.06
CA ARG A 90 4.15 -2.01 14.55
C ARG A 90 3.53 -1.52 15.88
N LYS A 91 4.34 -0.93 16.75
CA LYS A 91 3.84 -0.33 18.01
C LYS A 91 2.93 0.86 17.73
N ASP A 92 3.38 1.76 16.87
CA ASP A 92 2.65 2.98 16.51
C ASP A 92 1.41 2.65 15.67
N TYR A 93 1.50 1.68 14.73
CA TYR A 93 0.35 1.15 14.00
C TYR A 93 -0.76 0.63 14.93
N LYS A 94 -0.41 -0.16 15.96
CA LYS A 94 -1.42 -0.67 16.91
C LYS A 94 -2.14 0.44 17.66
N ARG A 95 -1.42 1.52 18.01
CA ARG A 95 -2.00 2.71 18.66
C ARG A 95 -2.95 3.43 17.70
N LEU A 96 -2.50 3.70 16.48
CA LEU A 96 -3.32 4.33 15.43
C LEU A 96 -4.56 3.49 15.12
N ALA A 97 -4.39 2.19 14.87
CA ALA A 97 -5.50 1.30 14.58
C ALA A 97 -6.57 1.28 15.70
N LYS A 98 -6.16 1.33 16.98
CA LYS A 98 -7.10 1.43 18.11
C LYS A 98 -7.92 2.72 18.05
N ILE A 99 -7.27 3.84 17.77
CA ILE A 99 -7.92 5.16 17.67
C ILE A 99 -8.88 5.17 16.48
N LEU A 100 -8.43 4.77 15.29
CA LEU A 100 -9.24 4.74 14.08
C LEU A 100 -10.44 3.80 14.18
N HIS A 101 -10.32 2.69 14.93
CA HIS A 101 -11.46 1.79 15.20
C HIS A 101 -12.51 2.40 16.14
N SER A 102 -12.10 3.30 17.05
CA SER A 102 -13.01 3.99 17.95
C SER A 102 -13.56 5.30 17.39
N MET A 103 -13.08 5.73 16.21
CA MET A 103 -13.52 6.96 15.58
C MET A 103 -14.94 6.80 15.03
N GLU A 104 -15.85 7.65 15.51
CA GLU A 104 -17.18 7.78 14.94
C GLU A 104 -17.11 8.76 13.75
N SER A 105 -17.36 8.26 12.56
CA SER A 105 -17.41 9.03 11.33
C SER A 105 -18.47 8.47 10.40
N SER A 106 -19.32 9.35 9.86
CA SER A 106 -20.25 8.98 8.78
C SER A 106 -19.54 8.79 7.45
N GLU A 107 -18.42 9.46 7.25
CA GLU A 107 -17.68 9.51 5.98
C GLU A 107 -16.63 8.42 5.88
N PHE A 108 -15.85 8.17 6.95
CA PHE A 108 -14.71 7.28 6.94
C PHE A 108 -14.88 6.04 7.82
N VAL A 109 -14.11 5.03 7.53
CA VAL A 109 -14.00 3.81 8.34
C VAL A 109 -12.57 3.28 8.30
N PHE A 110 -12.09 2.76 9.42
CA PHE A 110 -10.87 1.95 9.42
C PHE A 110 -11.22 0.52 9.07
N HIS A 111 -10.98 0.17 7.80
CA HIS A 111 -11.27 -1.14 7.23
C HIS A 111 -10.11 -2.11 7.52
N SER A 112 -10.38 -3.13 8.30
CA SER A 112 -9.41 -4.14 8.73
C SER A 112 -10.12 -5.46 9.01
N MET A 113 -9.38 -6.53 9.24
CA MET A 113 -9.92 -7.84 9.66
C MET A 113 -10.86 -7.76 10.87
N ARG A 114 -10.70 -6.74 11.73
CA ARG A 114 -11.57 -6.53 12.90
C ARG A 114 -12.93 -5.95 12.52
N SER A 115 -12.99 -5.04 11.56
CA SER A 115 -14.22 -4.36 11.15
C SER A 115 -15.00 -5.10 10.06
N ASP A 116 -14.31 -5.96 9.29
CA ASP A 116 -14.90 -6.75 8.20
C ASP A 116 -14.19 -8.10 8.08
N VAL A 117 -14.92 -9.20 8.29
CA VAL A 117 -14.37 -10.56 8.19
C VAL A 117 -13.88 -10.90 6.78
N GLU A 118 -14.44 -10.28 5.76
CA GLU A 118 -14.03 -10.49 4.37
C GLU A 118 -12.72 -9.76 4.01
N TYR A 119 -12.32 -8.80 4.83
CA TYR A 119 -11.07 -8.08 4.67
C TYR A 119 -9.91 -8.89 5.24
N VAL A 120 -9.24 -9.64 4.40
CA VAL A 120 -8.19 -10.60 4.80
C VAL A 120 -6.77 -10.05 4.74
N ASN A 121 -6.58 -8.76 4.43
CA ASN A 121 -5.25 -8.16 4.44
C ASN A 121 -4.78 -7.95 5.89
N SER A 122 -3.49 -8.19 6.14
CA SER A 122 -2.88 -8.01 7.47
C SER A 122 -2.50 -6.55 7.79
N PHE A 123 -2.81 -5.62 6.90
CA PHE A 123 -2.71 -4.17 7.08
C PHE A 123 -4.11 -3.55 7.07
N GLY A 124 -4.26 -2.31 7.50
CA GLY A 124 -5.54 -1.61 7.49
C GLY A 124 -5.63 -0.59 6.36
N LYS A 125 -6.88 -0.25 5.99
CA LYS A 125 -7.17 0.88 5.10
C LYS A 125 -8.03 1.91 5.83
N PHE A 126 -7.61 3.18 5.80
CA PHE A 126 -8.52 4.26 6.14
C PHE A 126 -9.31 4.58 4.88
N ARG A 127 -10.60 4.29 4.89
CA ARG A 127 -11.41 4.14 3.67
C ARG A 127 -12.65 5.04 3.73
N LYS A 128 -13.04 5.58 2.59
CA LYS A 128 -14.34 6.21 2.41
C LYS A 128 -15.44 5.14 2.50
N ARG A 129 -16.51 5.42 3.25
CA ARG A 129 -17.64 4.48 3.41
C ARG A 129 -18.43 4.32 2.13
N GLU A 130 -18.58 5.43 1.43
CA GLU A 130 -19.29 5.49 0.15
C GLU A 130 -18.36 5.24 -1.03
N GLY A 131 -18.95 4.95 -2.16
CA GLY A 131 -18.25 4.65 -3.40
C GLY A 131 -17.90 3.16 -3.54
N ALA A 132 -17.54 2.78 -4.75
CA ALA A 132 -17.13 1.42 -5.08
C ALA A 132 -16.14 1.45 -6.25
N ILE A 133 -14.84 1.45 -5.95
CA ILE A 133 -13.80 1.29 -6.95
C ILE A 133 -14.00 -0.06 -7.64
N GLN A 134 -13.94 -0.09 -8.97
CA GLN A 134 -14.01 -1.31 -9.74
C GLN A 134 -12.67 -2.03 -9.74
N SER A 135 -12.53 -3.03 -8.87
CA SER A 135 -11.33 -3.86 -8.79
C SER A 135 -11.48 -5.16 -9.55
N SER A 136 -10.41 -5.61 -10.22
CA SER A 136 -10.34 -6.93 -10.86
C SER A 136 -10.30 -8.10 -9.86
N SER A 137 -10.06 -7.83 -8.59
CA SER A 137 -9.98 -8.85 -7.55
C SER A 137 -11.37 -9.37 -7.15
N ARG A 138 -11.58 -10.69 -7.28
CA ARG A 138 -12.82 -11.35 -6.80
C ARG A 138 -13.11 -11.04 -5.33
N ARG A 139 -12.08 -10.97 -4.49
CA ARG A 139 -12.20 -10.70 -3.05
C ARG A 139 -12.84 -9.36 -2.79
N TYR A 140 -12.54 -8.36 -3.60
CA TYR A 140 -13.05 -7.01 -3.44
C TYR A 140 -14.58 -6.95 -3.45
N ASN A 141 -15.24 -7.85 -4.19
CA ASN A 141 -16.70 -7.93 -4.26
C ASN A 141 -17.35 -8.39 -2.94
N TYR A 142 -16.58 -8.98 -2.02
CA TYR A 142 -17.07 -9.42 -0.72
C TYR A 142 -16.87 -8.37 0.38
N TYR A 143 -16.07 -7.32 0.12
CA TYR A 143 -15.82 -6.29 1.10
C TYR A 143 -17.06 -5.47 1.43
N ARG A 144 -17.23 -5.18 2.72
CA ARG A 144 -18.32 -4.33 3.20
C ARG A 144 -18.21 -2.90 2.69
N TRP A 145 -16.98 -2.36 2.61
CA TRP A 145 -16.70 -1.02 2.10
C TRP A 145 -15.72 -1.12 0.94
N ARG A 146 -16.02 -0.39 -0.13
CA ARG A 146 -15.27 -0.45 -1.40
C ARG A 146 -14.88 0.91 -1.96
N GLY A 147 -15.13 1.99 -1.22
CA GLY A 147 -14.68 3.33 -1.59
C GLY A 147 -13.15 3.43 -1.63
N ILE A 148 -12.61 4.54 -2.09
CA ILE A 148 -11.17 4.81 -2.08
C ILE A 148 -10.60 4.73 -0.67
N GLY A 149 -9.30 4.48 -0.55
CA GLY A 149 -8.69 4.32 0.77
C GLY A 149 -7.19 4.40 0.79
N LEU A 150 -6.70 5.06 1.82
CA LEU A 150 -5.31 5.14 2.21
C LEU A 150 -4.86 3.83 2.86
N ASP A 151 -3.79 3.23 2.38
CA ASP A 151 -3.20 2.01 2.93
C ASP A 151 -2.28 2.34 4.10
N ILE A 152 -2.52 1.67 5.23
CA ILE A 152 -1.76 1.88 6.46
C ILE A 152 -1.03 0.59 6.81
N PHE A 153 0.27 0.57 6.54
CA PHE A 153 1.13 -0.58 6.78
C PHE A 153 1.87 -0.48 8.10
N ALA A 154 2.28 -1.63 8.61
CA ALA A 154 3.21 -1.70 9.72
C ALA A 154 4.46 -2.47 9.34
N ILE A 155 5.62 -2.03 9.86
CA ILE A 155 6.86 -2.80 9.81
C ILE A 155 7.26 -3.27 11.20
N GLU A 156 7.88 -4.44 11.26
CA GLU A 156 8.41 -5.02 12.49
C GLU A 156 9.80 -5.62 12.26
N ARG A 157 10.61 -5.67 13.31
CA ARG A 157 11.92 -6.30 13.26
C ARG A 157 11.74 -7.81 13.04
N THR A 158 12.20 -8.30 11.90
CA THR A 158 12.16 -9.71 11.53
C THR A 158 13.15 -9.96 10.40
N ASN A 159 13.39 -11.20 10.02
CA ASN A 159 14.22 -11.53 8.88
C ASN A 159 13.36 -11.92 7.65
N PHE A 160 14.00 -11.91 6.48
CA PHE A 160 13.36 -12.23 5.21
C PHE A 160 12.64 -13.59 5.21
N PHE A 161 13.24 -14.64 5.80
CA PHE A 161 12.68 -15.99 5.78
C PHE A 161 11.37 -16.06 6.57
N ALA A 162 11.34 -15.50 7.78
CA ALA A 162 10.12 -15.44 8.58
C ALA A 162 9.02 -14.60 7.90
N ALA A 163 9.39 -13.43 7.35
CA ALA A 163 8.46 -12.58 6.62
C ALA A 163 7.89 -13.29 5.39
N LYS A 164 8.75 -13.97 4.60
CA LYS A 164 8.33 -14.70 3.41
C LYS A 164 7.46 -15.91 3.74
N ALA A 165 7.83 -16.72 4.73
CA ALA A 165 7.05 -17.87 5.16
C ALA A 165 5.65 -17.45 5.61
N ALA A 166 5.57 -16.47 6.52
CA ALA A 166 4.29 -15.95 7.02
C ALA A 166 3.40 -15.41 5.90
N SER A 167 3.98 -14.61 5.01
CA SER A 167 3.27 -14.03 3.87
C SER A 167 2.76 -15.11 2.91
N THR A 168 3.61 -16.07 2.55
CA THR A 168 3.25 -17.14 1.61
C THR A 168 2.13 -18.02 2.18
N ILE A 169 2.27 -18.47 3.44
CA ILE A 169 1.27 -19.35 4.07
C ILE A 169 -0.07 -18.60 4.17
N TYR A 170 -0.07 -17.41 4.76
CA TYR A 170 -1.30 -16.65 5.01
C TYR A 170 -2.02 -16.29 3.71
N ASN A 171 -1.30 -15.70 2.75
CA ASN A 171 -1.93 -15.21 1.52
C ASN A 171 -2.45 -16.36 0.64
N ASN A 172 -1.75 -17.50 0.56
CA ASN A 172 -2.23 -18.66 -0.19
C ASN A 172 -3.49 -19.25 0.44
N LEU A 173 -3.51 -19.43 1.76
CA LEU A 173 -4.70 -19.94 2.45
C LEU A 173 -5.89 -18.99 2.30
N GLN A 174 -5.67 -17.69 2.46
CA GLN A 174 -6.72 -16.70 2.26
C GLN A 174 -7.17 -16.59 0.80
N HIS A 175 -6.26 -16.79 -0.15
CA HIS A 175 -6.62 -16.83 -1.56
C HIS A 175 -7.60 -17.97 -1.87
N LEU A 176 -7.37 -19.15 -1.32
CA LEU A 176 -8.29 -20.30 -1.50
C LEU A 176 -9.72 -19.97 -1.04
N THR A 177 -9.88 -19.19 0.02
CA THR A 177 -11.22 -18.81 0.50
C THR A 177 -11.98 -17.93 -0.50
N SER A 178 -11.30 -17.25 -1.45
CA SER A 178 -11.96 -16.41 -2.45
C SER A 178 -12.77 -17.19 -3.48
N TYR A 179 -12.51 -18.49 -3.62
CA TYR A 179 -13.27 -19.38 -4.51
C TYR A 179 -14.55 -19.93 -3.87
N ILE A 180 -14.68 -19.81 -2.54
CA ILE A 180 -15.87 -20.26 -1.83
C ILE A 180 -16.94 -19.18 -1.93
N ARG A 181 -18.00 -19.44 -2.72
CA ARG A 181 -19.08 -18.47 -2.94
C ARG A 181 -20.01 -18.37 -1.73
N VAL A 182 -20.14 -19.46 -0.96
CA VAL A 182 -21.08 -19.59 0.16
C VAL A 182 -20.53 -18.91 1.41
N GLY A 183 -21.11 -17.78 1.80
CA GLY A 183 -20.60 -16.91 2.87
C GLY A 183 -20.56 -17.56 4.25
N TRP A 184 -21.54 -18.42 4.60
CA TRP A 184 -21.58 -19.10 5.89
C TRP A 184 -20.51 -20.20 6.05
N ILE A 185 -19.93 -20.69 4.93
CA ILE A 185 -18.75 -21.57 4.94
C ILE A 185 -17.46 -20.72 4.91
N ARG A 186 -17.43 -19.72 4.04
CA ARG A 186 -16.24 -18.89 3.81
C ARG A 186 -15.80 -18.11 5.05
N LYS A 187 -16.75 -17.43 5.71
CA LYS A 187 -16.43 -16.56 6.86
C LYS A 187 -15.82 -17.32 8.06
N PRO A 188 -16.37 -18.46 8.54
CA PRO A 188 -15.72 -19.26 9.56
C PRO A 188 -14.33 -19.74 9.15
N LEU A 189 -14.14 -20.14 7.88
CA LEU A 189 -12.84 -20.58 7.37
C LEU A 189 -11.81 -19.45 7.37
N ILE A 190 -12.21 -18.24 6.98
CA ILE A 190 -11.35 -17.06 7.09
C ILE A 190 -10.90 -16.87 8.54
N ARG A 191 -11.82 -16.92 9.51
CA ARG A 191 -11.49 -16.76 10.94
C ARG A 191 -10.59 -17.87 11.47
N LEU A 192 -10.80 -19.09 11.02
CA LEU A 192 -9.91 -20.20 11.38
C LEU A 192 -8.49 -19.97 10.87
N ILE A 193 -8.34 -19.56 9.59
CA ILE A 193 -7.05 -19.24 9.00
C ILE A 193 -6.39 -18.07 9.75
N GLU A 194 -7.14 -17.02 10.08
CA GLU A 194 -6.63 -15.91 10.89
C GLU A 194 -6.13 -16.38 12.25
N LEU A 195 -6.92 -17.18 12.96
CA LEU A 195 -6.54 -17.73 14.26
C LEU A 195 -5.25 -18.55 14.17
N LEU A 196 -5.17 -19.48 13.23
CA LEU A 196 -3.99 -20.34 13.06
C LEU A 196 -2.77 -19.54 12.59
N CYS A 197 -2.91 -18.72 11.56
CA CYS A 197 -1.76 -18.00 10.99
C CYS A 197 -1.31 -16.85 11.88
N LEU A 198 -2.22 -15.96 12.28
CA LEU A 198 -1.86 -14.75 13.02
C LEU A 198 -1.72 -15.03 14.53
N GLY A 199 -2.48 -16.00 15.07
CA GLY A 199 -2.48 -16.36 16.49
C GLY A 199 -1.42 -17.38 16.88
N ILE A 200 -1.02 -18.28 15.99
CA ILE A 200 -0.08 -19.37 16.30
C ILE A 200 1.18 -19.28 15.43
N ILE A 201 1.04 -19.37 14.11
CA ILE A 201 2.19 -19.47 13.20
C ILE A 201 3.05 -18.20 13.24
N ASN A 202 2.45 -17.03 13.15
CA ASN A 202 3.19 -15.77 13.15
C ASN A 202 3.93 -15.50 14.48
N PRO A 203 3.39 -15.76 15.67
CA PRO A 203 4.16 -15.73 16.92
C PRO A 203 5.41 -16.62 16.88
N LEU A 204 5.30 -17.86 16.38
CA LEU A 204 6.45 -18.77 16.25
C LEU A 204 7.46 -18.25 15.22
N LEU A 205 7.00 -17.77 14.08
CA LEU A 205 7.88 -17.18 13.08
C LEU A 205 8.56 -15.88 13.56
N ARG A 206 7.95 -15.13 14.49
CA ARG A 206 8.62 -14.00 15.17
C ARG A 206 9.82 -14.43 15.98
N LEU A 207 9.77 -15.60 16.65
CA LEU A 207 10.94 -16.15 17.33
C LEU A 207 12.07 -16.45 16.35
N VAL A 208 11.76 -17.04 15.19
CA VAL A 208 12.74 -17.23 14.10
C VAL A 208 13.24 -15.88 13.60
N GLY A 209 12.38 -14.88 13.49
CA GLY A 209 12.69 -13.52 13.09
C GLY A 209 13.65 -12.78 14.03
N LEU A 210 13.83 -13.24 15.29
CA LEU A 210 14.83 -12.68 16.20
C LEU A 210 16.27 -12.94 15.74
N ILE A 211 16.50 -14.01 14.95
CA ILE A 211 17.77 -14.27 14.28
C ILE A 211 17.90 -13.27 13.11
N ASN A 212 18.35 -12.08 13.43
CA ASN A 212 18.37 -10.93 12.51
C ASN A 212 19.65 -10.11 12.70
N PRO A 213 20.81 -10.64 12.24
CA PRO A 213 22.11 -9.99 12.44
C PRO A 213 22.23 -8.67 11.67
N ARG A 214 21.45 -8.50 10.59
CA ARG A 214 21.47 -7.28 9.77
C ARG A 214 20.58 -6.17 10.30
N GLY A 215 19.74 -6.45 11.31
CA GLY A 215 18.80 -5.47 11.85
C GLY A 215 17.70 -5.07 10.87
N GLU A 216 17.28 -6.00 10.04
CA GLU A 216 16.25 -5.80 9.01
C GLU A 216 14.87 -5.60 9.63
N TYR A 217 14.05 -4.82 8.94
CA TYR A 217 12.63 -4.67 9.19
C TYR A 217 11.89 -5.05 7.91
N HIS A 218 10.77 -5.73 8.07
CA HIS A 218 9.86 -6.10 6.99
C HIS A 218 8.44 -5.71 7.37
N TYR A 219 7.54 -5.71 6.40
CA TYR A 219 6.12 -5.59 6.70
C TYR A 219 5.70 -6.65 7.70
N THR A 220 4.71 -6.31 8.53
CA THR A 220 4.14 -7.22 9.54
C THR A 220 3.83 -8.60 8.94
N LEU A 221 4.16 -9.65 9.67
CA LEU A 221 3.99 -11.04 9.23
C LEU A 221 2.57 -11.31 8.73
N GLY A 222 2.47 -11.92 7.56
CA GLY A 222 1.22 -12.12 6.81
C GLY A 222 0.94 -11.05 5.76
N THR A 223 1.63 -9.89 5.78
CA THR A 223 1.56 -8.90 4.71
C THR A 223 2.37 -9.40 3.50
N GLY A 224 1.92 -9.08 2.28
CA GLY A 224 2.67 -9.34 1.05
C GLY A 224 4.02 -8.62 1.03
N TRP A 225 4.68 -8.65 -0.11
CA TRP A 225 5.93 -7.90 -0.38
C TRP A 225 7.08 -8.19 0.60
N ALA A 226 7.27 -9.45 1.00
CA ALA A 226 8.34 -9.87 1.89
C ALA A 226 9.76 -9.49 1.42
N LYS A 227 9.94 -9.18 0.12
CA LYS A 227 11.21 -8.72 -0.45
C LYS A 227 11.59 -7.30 -0.03
N HIS A 228 10.61 -6.47 0.35
CA HIS A 228 10.88 -5.11 0.80
C HIS A 228 11.56 -5.16 2.16
N THR A 229 12.80 -4.71 2.21
CA THR A 229 13.62 -4.68 3.42
C THR A 229 13.88 -3.24 3.82
N PHE A 230 13.61 -2.93 5.07
CA PHE A 230 13.76 -1.59 5.64
C PHE A 230 14.85 -1.59 6.71
N TYR A 231 15.61 -0.50 6.79
CA TYR A 231 16.61 -0.28 7.82
C TYR A 231 16.32 1.01 8.59
N LEU A 232 16.16 0.93 9.91
CA LEU A 232 15.84 2.10 10.72
C LEU A 232 16.90 3.19 10.65
N LYS A 233 18.18 2.85 10.38
CA LYS A 233 19.26 3.82 10.18
C LYS A 233 19.03 4.75 8.99
N ASN A 234 18.32 4.28 7.95
CA ASN A 234 17.96 5.07 6.77
C ASN A 234 16.61 5.79 6.97
N THR A 235 15.80 5.32 7.92
CA THR A 235 14.47 5.87 8.20
C THR A 235 14.53 7.00 9.24
N PHE A 236 15.24 6.81 10.34
CA PHE A 236 15.24 7.75 11.47
C PHE A 236 16.56 8.54 11.62
N PRO A 237 16.46 9.79 12.13
CA PRO A 237 15.25 10.53 12.44
C PRO A 237 14.45 10.84 11.16
N LEU A 238 13.11 10.88 11.26
CA LEU A 238 12.30 11.31 10.12
C LEU A 238 12.63 12.76 9.76
N THR A 239 12.52 13.07 8.47
CA THR A 239 12.57 14.42 7.91
C THR A 239 11.21 14.75 7.28
N THR A 240 11.07 15.91 6.67
CA THR A 240 9.86 16.30 5.93
C THR A 240 10.19 16.63 4.48
N THR A 241 9.22 16.47 3.61
CA THR A 241 9.24 16.96 2.23
C THR A 241 7.86 17.46 1.84
N LEU A 242 7.79 18.29 0.81
CA LEU A 242 6.52 18.71 0.24
C LEU A 242 5.93 17.58 -0.62
N TYR A 243 4.67 17.26 -0.36
CA TYR A 243 3.83 16.37 -1.15
C TYR A 243 2.53 17.08 -1.49
N GLU A 244 2.29 17.39 -2.78
CA GLU A 244 1.15 18.23 -3.21
C GLU A 244 1.06 19.56 -2.43
N GLY A 245 2.19 20.17 -2.12
CA GLY A 245 2.27 21.42 -1.38
C GLY A 245 2.10 21.31 0.15
N VAL A 246 1.93 20.10 0.68
CA VAL A 246 1.78 19.85 2.14
C VAL A 246 3.04 19.17 2.66
N GLU A 247 3.56 19.63 3.83
CA GLU A 247 4.68 18.97 4.48
C GLU A 247 4.30 17.59 5.02
N MET A 248 5.02 16.56 4.58
CA MET A 248 4.78 15.18 4.97
C MET A 248 6.05 14.53 5.51
N PRO A 249 5.95 13.66 6.55
CA PRO A 249 7.10 12.98 7.10
C PRO A 249 7.59 11.88 6.15
N VAL A 250 8.91 11.83 5.97
CA VAL A 250 9.61 10.89 5.11
C VAL A 250 10.83 10.30 5.80
N PRO A 251 11.37 9.16 5.33
CA PRO A 251 12.64 8.64 5.82
C PRO A 251 13.77 9.65 5.65
N LYS A 252 14.71 9.67 6.62
CA LYS A 252 15.91 10.51 6.59
C LYS A 252 16.67 10.39 5.26
N ASP A 253 16.82 9.17 4.78
CA ASP A 253 17.53 8.84 3.55
C ASP A 253 16.52 8.20 2.58
N MET A 254 15.76 9.05 1.88
CA MET A 254 14.76 8.60 0.91
C MET A 254 15.41 7.80 -0.24
N ASP A 255 16.62 8.16 -0.64
CA ASP A 255 17.31 7.49 -1.72
C ASP A 255 17.66 6.04 -1.38
N ALA A 256 18.33 5.83 -0.26
CA ALA A 256 18.64 4.47 0.21
C ALA A 256 17.37 3.65 0.49
N TYR A 257 16.31 4.30 1.00
CA TYR A 257 15.02 3.65 1.26
C TYR A 257 14.35 3.18 -0.04
N LEU A 258 14.22 4.07 -1.02
CA LEU A 258 13.61 3.78 -2.32
C LEU A 258 14.44 2.80 -3.16
N THR A 259 15.77 2.93 -3.12
CA THR A 259 16.67 1.97 -3.78
C THR A 259 16.51 0.56 -3.22
N GLY A 260 16.31 0.43 -1.89
CA GLY A 260 16.05 -0.86 -1.25
C GLY A 260 14.70 -1.50 -1.64
N VAL A 261 13.74 -0.71 -2.07
CA VAL A 261 12.40 -1.17 -2.47
C VAL A 261 12.29 -1.39 -3.98
N TYR A 262 12.80 -0.46 -4.78
CA TYR A 262 12.55 -0.38 -6.22
C TYR A 262 13.81 -0.55 -7.09
N GLY A 263 15.01 -0.55 -6.51
CA GLY A 263 16.24 -0.50 -7.29
C GLY A 263 16.46 0.90 -7.89
N ASP A 264 16.61 0.99 -9.22
CA ASP A 264 16.72 2.29 -9.91
C ASP A 264 15.34 2.97 -10.05
N TRP A 265 14.92 3.64 -9.00
CA TRP A 265 13.61 4.27 -8.87
C TRP A 265 13.46 5.60 -9.63
N ARG A 266 14.57 6.17 -10.15
CA ARG A 266 14.56 7.46 -10.82
C ARG A 266 13.98 7.41 -12.22
N GLN A 267 13.97 6.23 -12.83
CA GLN A 267 13.44 6.05 -14.18
C GLN A 267 11.91 6.01 -14.19
N VAL A 268 11.31 6.66 -15.19
CA VAL A 268 9.89 6.52 -15.50
C VAL A 268 9.69 5.19 -16.25
N PRO A 269 8.78 4.33 -15.82
CA PRO A 269 8.54 3.06 -16.49
C PRO A 269 7.88 3.27 -17.87
N SER A 270 7.88 2.21 -18.70
CA SER A 270 7.20 2.23 -19.99
C SER A 270 5.69 2.38 -19.84
N ASP A 271 5.04 2.93 -20.87
CA ASP A 271 3.59 3.11 -20.88
C ASP A 271 2.81 1.79 -20.67
N ASP A 272 3.25 0.69 -21.28
CA ASP A 272 2.67 -0.63 -21.06
C ASP A 272 2.77 -1.10 -19.62
N TYR A 273 3.84 -0.72 -18.93
CA TYR A 273 3.98 -1.01 -17.51
C TYR A 273 3.06 -0.13 -16.67
N ILE A 274 3.00 1.18 -16.95
CA ILE A 274 2.10 2.14 -16.31
C ILE A 274 0.66 1.63 -16.36
N ARG A 275 0.18 1.27 -17.58
CA ARG A 275 -1.18 0.75 -17.77
C ARG A 275 -1.51 -0.45 -16.88
N ARG A 276 -0.53 -1.33 -16.63
CA ARG A 276 -0.71 -2.49 -15.75
C ARG A 276 -0.69 -2.14 -14.26
N CYS A 277 -0.16 -0.99 -13.89
CA CYS A 277 -0.12 -0.51 -12.50
C CYS A 277 -1.43 0.13 -12.06
N ILE A 278 -2.22 0.66 -12.99
CA ILE A 278 -3.52 1.26 -12.68
C ILE A 278 -4.52 0.17 -12.31
N HIS A 279 -5.11 0.27 -11.13
CA HIS A 279 -5.98 -0.79 -10.58
C HIS A 279 -7.45 -0.58 -10.92
N CYS A 280 -7.88 0.67 -11.18
CA CYS A 280 -9.26 1.02 -11.48
C CYS A 280 -9.50 1.04 -13.00
N LYS A 281 -10.55 0.34 -13.44
CA LYS A 281 -10.92 0.31 -14.86
C LYS A 281 -11.31 1.67 -15.41
N GLU A 282 -12.03 2.47 -14.63
CA GLU A 282 -12.46 3.81 -15.01
C GLU A 282 -11.28 4.70 -15.40
N TYR A 283 -10.18 4.66 -14.63
CA TYR A 283 -8.98 5.43 -14.95
C TYR A 283 -8.27 4.92 -16.21
N ILE A 284 -8.23 3.58 -16.39
CA ILE A 284 -7.68 3.00 -17.63
C ILE A 284 -8.48 3.47 -18.85
N GLU A 285 -9.81 3.49 -18.77
CA GLU A 285 -10.68 3.93 -19.85
C GLU A 285 -10.56 5.43 -20.11
N GLU A 286 -10.40 6.23 -19.06
CA GLU A 286 -10.19 7.69 -19.19
C GLU A 286 -8.85 8.02 -19.86
N ILE A 287 -7.77 7.30 -19.52
CA ILE A 287 -6.41 7.57 -20.00
C ILE A 287 -6.18 6.97 -21.41
N TYR A 288 -6.66 5.76 -21.66
CA TYR A 288 -6.33 4.96 -22.85
C TYR A 288 -7.50 4.72 -23.81
N GLY A 289 -8.68 5.24 -23.45
CA GLY A 289 -9.93 4.99 -24.18
C GLY A 289 -10.59 3.66 -23.85
N PRO A 290 -11.83 3.47 -24.33
CA PRO A 290 -12.60 2.27 -24.04
C PRO A 290 -11.88 1.01 -24.55
N GLN A 291 -11.82 -0.01 -23.70
CA GLN A 291 -11.20 -1.29 -24.05
C GLN A 291 -12.18 -2.10 -24.89
N SER A 292 -11.76 -2.53 -26.08
CA SER A 292 -12.50 -3.56 -26.78
C SER A 292 -12.52 -4.82 -25.90
N GLU A 293 -13.71 -5.29 -25.53
CA GLU A 293 -13.86 -6.58 -24.87
C GLU A 293 -13.30 -7.68 -25.80
N THR A 294 -12.04 -8.02 -25.59
CA THR A 294 -11.49 -9.26 -26.15
C THR A 294 -12.18 -10.41 -25.41
N LYS A 295 -13.07 -11.07 -26.14
CA LYS A 295 -13.81 -12.27 -25.72
C LYS A 295 -12.88 -13.40 -25.31
#